data_a35a4bf824b58b2f6ffd9d4209554b39
#
_entry.id   a35a4bf824b58b2f6ffd9d4209554b39
#
_cell.length_a   1.000
_cell.length_b   1.000
_cell.length_c   1.000
_cell.angle_alpha   90.00
_cell.angle_beta   90.00
_cell.angle_gamma   90.00
#
_symmetry.space_group_name_H-M   'P 1'
#
loop_
_entity.id
_entity.type
_entity.pdbx_description
1 polymer ?
#
loop_
_entity_poly.entity_id
_entity_poly.type
_entity_poly.pdbx_seq_one_letter_code
_entity_poly.pdbx_strand_id
1 'polypeptide(L)'
;MFIATKDTKVIVIHEVEWQCRRRAKSLDKSDYWTWLESVTSGDPPVPDYSGENYEIKETEVDVQGFIQSGHIVYGLDGTHYHLKWDGSKVVKDDYALAAFQLAEKWKRVRLRRDRMLNDSDWVVTKATETGVTVSSAWKTYRQKLRDGPSQSDPDDITWPTKPE
;
A
#
# COMPACT_ATOMS: atom_id res chain seq x y z
N MET A 1 -0.76 -21.46 14.05
CA MET A 1 -0.40 -20.62 12.87
C MET A 1 1.00 -20.09 13.03
N PHE A 2 1.64 -19.75 11.92
CA PHE A 2 2.94 -19.09 11.89
C PHE A 2 2.77 -17.65 11.46
N ILE A 3 3.44 -16.73 12.14
CA ILE A 3 3.50 -15.34 11.79
C ILE A 3 4.94 -14.96 11.48
N ALA A 4 5.14 -14.07 10.50
CA ALA A 4 6.40 -13.36 10.32
C ALA A 4 6.25 -11.94 10.85
N THR A 5 7.22 -11.50 11.65
CA THR A 5 7.26 -10.14 12.19
C THR A 5 8.55 -9.45 11.81
N LYS A 6 8.45 -8.18 11.40
CA LYS A 6 9.60 -7.29 11.22
C LYS A 6 9.47 -6.17 12.26
N ASP A 7 10.47 -6.06 13.12
CA ASP A 7 10.37 -5.30 14.36
C ASP A 7 9.19 -5.86 15.20
N THR A 8 8.15 -5.11 15.43
CA THR A 8 6.92 -5.58 16.09
C THR A 8 5.76 -5.79 15.12
N LYS A 9 5.88 -5.34 13.85
CA LYS A 9 4.81 -5.39 12.87
C LYS A 9 4.64 -6.81 12.31
N VAL A 10 3.40 -7.31 12.27
CA VAL A 10 3.08 -8.55 11.57
C VAL A 10 3.04 -8.29 10.07
N ILE A 11 3.84 -9.03 9.31
CA ILE A 11 3.96 -8.89 7.86
C ILE A 11 3.36 -10.07 7.08
N VAL A 12 3.27 -11.25 7.68
CA VAL A 12 2.64 -12.44 7.10
C VAL A 12 1.98 -13.27 8.19
N ILE A 13 0.86 -13.92 7.86
CA ILE A 13 0.23 -14.97 8.65
C ILE A 13 0.02 -16.17 7.73
N HIS A 14 0.40 -17.37 8.16
CA HIS A 14 0.21 -18.60 7.40
C HIS A 14 0.08 -19.82 8.31
N GLU A 15 -0.59 -20.86 7.83
CA GLU A 15 -0.77 -22.13 8.56
C GLU A 15 0.52 -22.97 8.54
N VAL A 16 1.34 -22.84 7.52
CA VAL A 16 2.55 -23.61 7.30
C VAL A 16 3.78 -22.72 7.40
N GLU A 17 4.76 -23.10 8.22
CA GLU A 17 5.96 -22.30 8.52
C GLU A 17 6.74 -21.90 7.25
N TRP A 18 7.10 -22.86 6.40
CA TRP A 18 7.91 -22.57 5.21
C TRP A 18 7.21 -21.63 4.22
N GLN A 19 5.85 -21.70 4.14
CA GLN A 19 5.09 -20.78 3.32
C GLN A 19 5.04 -19.37 3.94
N CYS A 20 4.99 -19.29 5.27
CA CYS A 20 5.13 -18.02 5.99
C CYS A 20 6.48 -17.37 5.68
N ARG A 21 7.58 -18.12 5.79
CA ARG A 21 8.94 -17.67 5.44
C ARG A 21 9.04 -17.22 3.98
N ARG A 22 8.55 -18.04 3.04
CA ARG A 22 8.56 -17.73 1.61
C ARG A 22 7.86 -16.40 1.31
N ARG A 23 6.70 -16.15 1.93
CA ARG A 23 5.96 -14.90 1.74
C ARG A 23 6.68 -13.72 2.39
N ALA A 24 7.21 -13.88 3.59
CA ALA A 24 7.99 -12.84 4.26
C ALA A 24 9.23 -12.45 3.44
N LYS A 25 9.95 -13.44 2.90
CA LYS A 25 11.12 -13.21 2.04
C LYS A 25 10.75 -12.47 0.75
N SER A 26 9.63 -12.80 0.12
CA SER A 26 9.17 -12.09 -1.08
C SER A 26 8.84 -10.63 -0.82
N LEU A 27 8.37 -10.29 0.39
CA LEU A 27 8.10 -8.91 0.79
C LEU A 27 9.38 -8.13 1.09
N ASP A 28 10.41 -8.80 1.59
CA ASP A 28 11.71 -8.18 1.88
C ASP A 28 12.49 -7.81 0.60
N LYS A 29 12.11 -8.38 -0.56
CA LYS A 29 12.69 -8.15 -1.88
C LYS A 29 14.21 -8.40 -1.97
N SER A 30 14.83 -9.00 -0.94
CA SER A 30 16.22 -9.36 -0.93
C SER A 30 16.39 -10.80 -1.42
N ASP A 31 16.98 -10.96 -2.58
CA ASP A 31 17.47 -12.25 -3.12
C ASP A 31 16.47 -13.43 -3.06
N TYR A 32 15.19 -13.10 -3.28
CA TYR A 32 14.08 -14.04 -3.16
C TYR A 32 14.24 -15.31 -3.99
N TRP A 33 14.74 -15.19 -5.22
CA TRP A 33 14.86 -16.33 -6.12
C TRP A 33 15.93 -17.31 -5.68
N THR A 34 17.10 -16.82 -5.25
CA THR A 34 18.18 -17.64 -4.71
C THR A 34 17.75 -18.38 -3.46
N TRP A 35 17.03 -17.67 -2.57
CA TRP A 35 16.45 -18.29 -1.39
C TRP A 35 15.39 -19.35 -1.77
N LEU A 36 14.51 -19.08 -2.72
CA LEU A 36 13.50 -20.02 -3.18
C LEU A 36 14.13 -21.30 -3.75
N GLU A 37 15.18 -21.18 -4.56
CA GLU A 37 15.95 -22.31 -5.08
C GLU A 37 16.54 -23.15 -3.95
N SER A 38 17.11 -22.53 -2.92
CA SER A 38 17.68 -23.22 -1.77
C SER A 38 16.66 -24.04 -0.96
N VAL A 39 15.40 -23.62 -0.96
CA VAL A 39 14.29 -24.27 -0.19
C VAL A 39 13.55 -25.31 -1.01
N THR A 40 13.63 -25.25 -2.36
CA THR A 40 12.81 -26.08 -3.25
C THR A 40 13.60 -27.09 -4.07
N SER A 41 14.93 -26.95 -4.17
CA SER A 41 15.77 -27.85 -4.95
C SER A 41 16.32 -29.00 -4.13
N GLY A 42 15.67 -30.16 -4.25
CA GLY A 42 16.25 -31.48 -3.94
C GLY A 42 16.47 -31.81 -2.47
N ASP A 43 17.01 -33.00 -2.16
CA ASP A 43 17.33 -33.48 -0.81
C ASP A 43 17.69 -32.35 0.16
N PRO A 44 16.89 -32.11 1.23
CA PRO A 44 16.82 -30.79 1.80
C PRO A 44 18.15 -30.34 2.39
N PRO A 45 18.91 -29.45 1.74
CA PRO A 45 19.83 -28.66 2.52
C PRO A 45 18.96 -27.96 3.56
N VAL A 46 19.37 -28.00 4.81
CA VAL A 46 18.73 -27.14 5.85
C VAL A 46 18.72 -25.74 5.27
N PRO A 47 17.54 -25.14 4.99
CA PRO A 47 17.52 -23.84 4.34
C PRO A 47 18.32 -22.87 5.19
N ASP A 48 19.27 -22.17 4.57
CA ASP A 48 19.99 -21.11 5.26
C ASP A 48 19.06 -19.91 5.40
N TYR A 49 18.57 -19.69 6.62
CA TYR A 49 17.76 -18.54 6.98
C TYR A 49 18.58 -17.38 7.52
N SER A 50 19.94 -17.46 7.43
CA SER A 50 20.81 -16.35 7.80
C SER A 50 20.51 -15.13 6.92
N GLY A 51 20.49 -13.95 7.54
CA GLY A 51 20.17 -12.70 6.84
C GLY A 51 18.68 -12.41 6.65
N GLU A 52 17.77 -13.20 7.25
CA GLU A 52 16.36 -12.84 7.31
C GLU A 52 16.16 -11.59 8.21
N ASN A 53 15.46 -10.59 7.66
CA ASN A 53 15.11 -9.36 8.37
C ASN A 53 13.76 -9.46 9.08
N TYR A 54 13.32 -10.67 9.41
CA TYR A 54 12.05 -10.96 10.08
C TYR A 54 12.20 -12.15 11.01
N GLU A 55 11.34 -12.24 12.01
CA GLU A 55 11.26 -13.35 12.94
C GLU A 55 10.01 -14.19 12.63
N ILE A 56 10.14 -15.52 12.73
CA ILE A 56 9.00 -16.45 12.65
C ILE A 56 8.61 -16.87 14.05
N LYS A 57 7.30 -16.79 14.32
CA LYS A 57 6.71 -17.20 15.61
C LYS A 57 5.52 -18.11 15.33
N GLU A 58 5.41 -19.19 16.10
CA GLU A 58 4.20 -20.00 16.15
C GLU A 58 3.27 -19.46 17.24
N THR A 59 2.03 -19.15 16.89
CA THR A 59 1.04 -18.58 17.81
C THR A 59 -0.38 -18.81 17.32
N GLU A 60 -1.36 -18.70 18.20
CA GLU A 60 -2.76 -18.64 17.82
C GLU A 60 -3.09 -17.23 17.29
N VAL A 61 -3.86 -17.18 16.19
CA VAL A 61 -4.29 -15.92 15.57
C VAL A 61 -5.77 -16.01 15.20
N ASP A 62 -6.56 -15.11 15.73
CA ASP A 62 -7.97 -14.94 15.31
C ASP A 62 -8.05 -14.16 13.99
N VAL A 63 -7.71 -14.84 12.90
CA VAL A 63 -7.71 -14.25 11.55
C VAL A 63 -9.08 -13.70 11.19
N GLN A 64 -10.15 -14.45 11.50
CA GLN A 64 -11.51 -14.04 11.16
C GLN A 64 -11.94 -12.77 11.90
N GLY A 65 -11.64 -12.66 13.19
CA GLY A 65 -11.92 -11.44 13.96
C GLY A 65 -11.10 -10.24 13.47
N PHE A 66 -9.87 -10.45 13.03
CA PHE A 66 -9.06 -9.37 12.44
C PHE A 66 -9.54 -8.93 11.05
N ILE A 67 -10.08 -9.85 10.24
CA ILE A 67 -10.75 -9.50 8.96
C ILE A 67 -12.00 -8.68 9.24
N GLN A 68 -12.87 -9.14 10.14
CA GLN A 68 -14.12 -8.45 10.49
C GLN A 68 -13.88 -7.04 11.04
N SER A 69 -12.81 -6.84 11.79
CA SER A 69 -12.42 -5.53 12.32
C SER A 69 -11.62 -4.66 11.35
N GLY A 70 -11.36 -5.12 10.12
CA GLY A 70 -10.62 -4.38 9.09
C GLY A 70 -9.12 -4.32 9.31
N HIS A 71 -8.55 -5.09 10.26
CA HIS A 71 -7.11 -5.11 10.52
C HIS A 71 -6.34 -6.08 9.60
N ILE A 72 -7.04 -6.96 8.89
CA ILE A 72 -6.52 -7.71 7.75
C ILE A 72 -7.36 -7.30 6.53
N VAL A 73 -6.69 -6.72 5.53
CA VAL A 73 -7.32 -6.23 4.31
C VAL A 73 -6.71 -6.92 3.10
N TYR A 74 -7.54 -7.52 2.28
CA TYR A 74 -7.14 -8.11 1.01
C TYR A 74 -7.23 -7.06 -0.08
N GLY A 75 -6.08 -6.65 -0.63
CA GLY A 75 -5.97 -5.72 -1.74
C GLY A 75 -5.51 -6.40 -3.03
N LEU A 76 -5.60 -5.69 -4.15
CA LEU A 76 -5.08 -6.16 -5.44
C LEU A 76 -3.54 -6.30 -5.44
N ASP A 77 -2.88 -5.54 -4.60
CA ASP A 77 -1.43 -5.50 -4.39
C ASP A 77 -0.96 -6.44 -3.27
N GLY A 78 -1.89 -7.20 -2.66
CA GLY A 78 -1.59 -8.18 -1.61
C GLY A 78 -2.44 -8.03 -0.36
N THR A 79 -2.06 -8.77 0.67
CA THR A 79 -2.71 -8.71 1.98
C THR A 79 -2.00 -7.69 2.86
N HIS A 80 -2.76 -6.75 3.39
CA HIS A 80 -2.27 -5.74 4.35
C HIS A 80 -2.64 -6.17 5.77
N TYR A 81 -1.63 -6.26 6.64
CA TYR A 81 -1.79 -6.59 8.05
C TYR A 81 -1.55 -5.34 8.89
N HIS A 82 -2.60 -4.88 9.57
CA HIS A 82 -2.54 -3.78 10.57
C HIS A 82 -2.52 -4.37 11.96
N LEU A 83 -1.52 -5.22 12.19
CA LEU A 83 -1.35 -6.04 13.38
C LEU A 83 0.09 -5.91 13.88
N LYS A 84 0.26 -6.07 15.19
CA LYS A 84 1.57 -6.09 15.83
C LYS A 84 1.69 -7.23 16.83
N TRP A 85 2.92 -7.64 17.09
CA TRP A 85 3.28 -8.57 18.15
C TRP A 85 3.54 -7.77 19.43
N ASP A 86 2.83 -8.09 20.52
CA ASP A 86 2.97 -7.39 21.82
C ASP A 86 4.00 -8.04 22.76
N GLY A 87 4.70 -9.07 22.30
CA GLY A 87 5.63 -9.89 23.09
C GLY A 87 5.07 -11.28 23.41
N SER A 88 3.75 -11.48 23.35
CA SER A 88 3.09 -12.75 23.67
C SER A 88 2.08 -13.21 22.64
N LYS A 89 1.39 -12.28 21.97
CA LYS A 89 0.33 -12.56 21.01
C LYS A 89 0.22 -11.49 19.92
N VAL A 90 -0.55 -11.80 18.88
CA VAL A 90 -0.92 -10.82 17.85
C VAL A 90 -2.04 -9.93 18.37
N VAL A 91 -1.87 -8.63 18.25
CA VAL A 91 -2.86 -7.61 18.63
C VAL A 91 -3.10 -6.62 17.50
N LYS A 92 -4.22 -5.90 17.57
CA LYS A 92 -4.57 -4.84 16.61
C LYS A 92 -3.58 -3.68 16.69
N ASP A 93 -3.27 -3.12 15.52
CA ASP A 93 -2.54 -1.87 15.40
C ASP A 93 -3.45 -0.79 14.79
N ASP A 94 -4.25 -0.18 15.63
CA ASP A 94 -5.22 0.85 15.22
C ASP A 94 -4.53 2.06 14.58
N TYR A 95 -3.30 2.38 15.02
CA TYR A 95 -2.51 3.46 14.43
C TYR A 95 -2.11 3.14 12.99
N ALA A 96 -1.60 1.93 12.74
CA ALA A 96 -1.25 1.49 11.40
C ALA A 96 -2.48 1.42 10.49
N LEU A 97 -3.64 0.97 11.01
CA LEU A 97 -4.90 0.95 10.27
C LEU A 97 -5.34 2.35 9.89
N ALA A 98 -5.34 3.29 10.84
CA ALA A 98 -5.74 4.68 10.58
C ALA A 98 -4.82 5.35 9.55
N ALA A 99 -3.50 5.14 9.65
CA ALA A 99 -2.52 5.65 8.67
C ALA A 99 -2.77 5.08 7.26
N PHE A 100 -3.06 3.79 7.15
CA PHE A 100 -3.42 3.14 5.89
C PHE A 100 -4.71 3.74 5.30
N GLN A 101 -5.76 3.88 6.09
CA GLN A 101 -7.03 4.46 5.65
C GLN A 101 -6.87 5.89 5.15
N LEU A 102 -6.07 6.70 5.86
CA LEU A 102 -5.75 8.07 5.44
C LEU A 102 -4.97 8.09 4.11
N ALA A 103 -3.99 7.21 3.95
CA ALA A 103 -3.23 7.09 2.70
C ALA A 103 -4.12 6.71 1.51
N GLU A 104 -5.08 5.78 1.70
CA GLU A 104 -6.04 5.39 0.66
C GLU A 104 -7.01 6.53 0.30
N LYS A 105 -7.43 7.36 1.25
CA LYS A 105 -8.22 8.56 0.97
C LYS A 105 -7.44 9.54 0.10
N TRP A 106 -6.19 9.84 0.44
CA TRP A 106 -5.32 10.69 -0.39
C TRP A 106 -5.04 10.12 -1.78
N LYS A 107 -4.95 8.81 -1.91
CA LYS A 107 -4.82 8.14 -3.22
C LYS A 107 -6.06 8.40 -4.08
N ARG A 108 -7.26 8.33 -3.53
CA ARG A 108 -8.52 8.64 -4.24
C ARG A 108 -8.57 10.11 -4.67
N VAL A 109 -8.15 11.05 -3.82
CA VAL A 109 -8.04 12.48 -4.14
C VAL A 109 -7.12 12.68 -5.34
N ARG A 110 -5.92 12.07 -5.33
CA ARG A 110 -4.97 12.15 -6.45
C ARG A 110 -5.53 11.56 -7.74
N LEU A 111 -6.18 10.42 -7.68
CA LEU A 111 -6.83 9.81 -8.85
C LEU A 111 -7.92 10.70 -9.44
N ARG A 112 -8.73 11.35 -8.60
CA ARG A 112 -9.75 12.31 -9.06
C ARG A 112 -9.11 13.54 -9.71
N ARG A 113 -8.09 14.13 -9.09
CA ARG A 113 -7.31 15.23 -9.66
C ARG A 113 -6.77 14.87 -11.05
N ASP A 114 -6.14 13.71 -11.19
CA ASP A 114 -5.51 13.28 -12.45
C ASP A 114 -6.55 13.14 -13.57
N ARG A 115 -7.74 12.58 -13.27
CA ARG A 115 -8.86 12.54 -14.22
C ARG A 115 -9.25 13.94 -14.67
N MET A 116 -9.44 14.90 -13.73
CA MET A 116 -9.84 16.27 -14.07
C MET A 116 -8.74 17.01 -14.85
N LEU A 117 -7.46 16.74 -14.61
CA LEU A 117 -6.37 17.25 -15.41
C LEU A 117 -6.38 16.69 -16.82
N ASN A 118 -6.52 15.36 -16.98
CA ASN A 118 -6.62 14.69 -18.29
C ASN A 118 -7.82 15.21 -19.09
N ASP A 119 -8.97 15.40 -18.44
CA ASP A 119 -10.19 15.94 -19.07
C ASP A 119 -10.02 17.39 -19.56
N SER A 120 -8.96 18.07 -19.14
CA SER A 120 -8.64 19.45 -19.54
C SER A 120 -7.39 19.57 -20.42
N ASP A 121 -6.70 18.47 -20.75
CA ASP A 121 -5.45 18.50 -21.53
C ASP A 121 -5.66 18.97 -22.97
N TRP A 122 -6.84 18.70 -23.52
CA TRP A 122 -7.21 19.20 -24.85
C TRP A 122 -7.10 20.71 -25.00
N VAL A 123 -7.30 21.48 -23.90
CA VAL A 123 -7.17 22.94 -23.91
C VAL A 123 -5.73 23.37 -24.20
N VAL A 124 -4.77 22.64 -23.63
CA VAL A 124 -3.34 22.90 -23.84
C VAL A 124 -2.93 22.48 -25.24
N THR A 125 -3.38 21.29 -25.70
CA THR A 125 -3.12 20.78 -27.05
C THR A 125 -3.65 21.75 -28.11
N LYS A 126 -4.93 22.18 -28.00
CA LYS A 126 -5.55 23.15 -28.90
C LYS A 126 -4.80 24.47 -28.94
N ALA A 127 -4.37 24.99 -27.78
CA ALA A 127 -3.61 26.23 -27.69
C ALA A 127 -2.27 26.11 -28.43
N THR A 128 -1.58 24.96 -28.28
CA THR A 128 -0.31 24.69 -28.97
C THR A 128 -0.50 24.59 -30.47
N GLU A 129 -1.51 23.86 -30.95
CA GLU A 129 -1.82 23.67 -32.38
C GLU A 129 -2.19 24.99 -33.08
N THR A 130 -2.96 25.83 -32.40
CA THR A 130 -3.46 27.09 -32.97
C THR A 130 -2.56 28.29 -32.73
N GLY A 131 -1.48 28.16 -31.96
CA GLY A 131 -0.61 29.27 -31.55
C GLY A 131 -1.28 30.28 -30.59
N VAL A 132 -2.45 29.94 -30.02
CA VAL A 132 -3.21 30.79 -29.10
C VAL A 132 -2.82 30.47 -27.65
N THR A 133 -2.68 31.50 -26.84
CA THR A 133 -2.35 31.31 -25.41
C THR A 133 -3.56 30.73 -24.65
N VAL A 134 -3.32 29.72 -23.81
CA VAL A 134 -4.33 29.20 -22.87
C VAL A 134 -4.84 30.33 -21.98
N SER A 135 -6.15 30.51 -21.88
CA SER A 135 -6.77 31.58 -21.09
C SER A 135 -6.40 31.49 -19.60
N SER A 136 -6.43 32.64 -18.92
CA SER A 136 -6.12 32.74 -17.49
C SER A 136 -7.07 31.87 -16.63
N ALA A 137 -8.33 31.76 -17.00
CA ALA A 137 -9.32 30.93 -16.31
C ALA A 137 -8.92 29.46 -16.32
N TRP A 138 -8.54 28.91 -17.49
CA TRP A 138 -8.06 27.55 -17.61
C TRP A 138 -6.72 27.29 -16.89
N LYS A 139 -5.79 28.27 -16.94
CA LYS A 139 -4.53 28.18 -16.19
C LYS A 139 -4.78 28.10 -14.69
N THR A 140 -5.67 28.98 -14.18
CA THR A 140 -6.05 29.00 -12.75
C THR A 140 -6.75 27.72 -12.33
N TYR A 141 -7.69 27.23 -13.13
CA TYR A 141 -8.38 25.96 -12.88
C TYR A 141 -7.40 24.79 -12.73
N ARG A 142 -6.52 24.63 -13.72
CA ARG A 142 -5.53 23.53 -13.72
C ARG A 142 -4.53 23.66 -12.58
N GLN A 143 -4.16 24.91 -12.19
CA GLN A 143 -3.30 25.10 -11.03
C GLN A 143 -3.99 24.69 -9.73
N LYS A 144 -5.24 25.12 -9.52
CA LYS A 144 -6.04 24.72 -8.35
C LYS A 144 -6.24 23.19 -8.27
N LEU A 145 -6.34 22.50 -9.41
CA LEU A 145 -6.38 21.03 -9.43
C LEU A 145 -5.07 20.42 -8.91
N ARG A 146 -3.91 20.94 -9.35
CA ARG A 146 -2.59 20.46 -8.86
C ARG A 146 -2.41 20.69 -7.37
N ASP A 147 -2.95 21.79 -6.85
CA ASP A 147 -2.87 22.17 -5.45
C ASP A 147 -3.88 21.39 -4.58
N GLY A 148 -4.88 20.76 -5.18
CA GLY A 148 -5.91 19.99 -4.47
C GLY A 148 -5.36 19.04 -3.40
N PRO A 149 -4.37 18.17 -3.70
CA PRO A 149 -3.78 17.25 -2.72
C PRO A 149 -2.95 17.91 -1.60
N SER A 150 -2.75 19.22 -1.63
CA SER A 150 -2.05 19.98 -0.58
C SER A 150 -3.00 20.54 0.49
N GLN A 151 -4.31 20.32 0.33
CA GLN A 151 -5.30 20.64 1.38
C GLN A 151 -5.16 19.69 2.57
N SER A 152 -5.65 20.10 3.72
CA SER A 152 -5.39 19.40 5.00
C SER A 152 -6.25 18.16 5.22
N ASP A 153 -7.42 18.09 4.61
CA ASP A 153 -8.39 17.01 4.82
C ASP A 153 -8.79 16.34 3.50
N PRO A 154 -8.51 15.04 3.30
CA PRO A 154 -8.89 14.33 2.08
C PRO A 154 -10.42 14.12 1.94
N ASP A 155 -11.18 14.27 3.02
CA ASP A 155 -12.64 14.12 3.01
C ASP A 155 -13.35 15.44 2.67
N ASP A 156 -12.66 16.59 2.79
CA ASP A 156 -13.20 17.95 2.52
C ASP A 156 -12.35 18.71 1.50
N ILE A 157 -12.19 18.15 0.30
CA ILE A 157 -11.45 18.79 -0.79
C ILE A 157 -12.33 19.78 -1.55
N THR A 158 -11.94 21.05 -1.53
CA THR A 158 -12.54 22.08 -2.37
C THR A 158 -12.02 21.99 -3.80
N TRP A 159 -12.84 21.46 -4.71
CA TRP A 159 -12.50 21.34 -6.12
C TRP A 159 -12.87 22.62 -6.90
N PRO A 160 -12.02 23.08 -7.83
CA PRO A 160 -12.34 24.25 -8.66
C PRO A 160 -13.46 23.94 -9.67
N THR A 161 -14.26 24.97 -9.98
CA THR A 161 -15.25 24.88 -11.07
C THR A 161 -14.54 24.94 -12.42
N LYS A 162 -14.92 24.04 -13.32
CA LYS A 162 -14.38 23.99 -14.69
C LYS A 162 -14.81 25.25 -15.46
N PRO A 163 -13.90 25.96 -16.14
CA PRO A 163 -14.27 27.07 -17.05
C PRO A 163 -15.07 26.58 -18.24
N GLU A 164 -15.91 27.45 -18.77
CA GLU A 164 -16.68 27.23 -20.00
C GLU A 164 -15.78 27.29 -21.25
#